data_1bc0894ecb015f90bd89dede32714109
#
_entry.id   1bc0894ecb015f90bd89dede32714109
#
_cell.length_a   1.000
_cell.length_b   1.000
_cell.length_c   1.000
_cell.angle_alpha   90.00
_cell.angle_beta   90.00
_cell.angle_gamma   90.00
#
_symmetry.space_group_name_H-M   'P 1'
#
loop_
_entity.id
_entity.type
_entity.pdbx_description
1 polymer ?
#
loop_
_entity_poly.entity_id
_entity_poly.type
_entity_poly.pdbx_seq_one_letter_code
_entity_poly.pdbx_strand_id
1 'polypeptide(L)'
;MKKASVVGTTCILTYVVNYYLRHILSVLTPALLLTGNFTIEHIANLSSTYMLLYAVGQLVNGFLGDIFSPKYMISFGLLVSGAAIVLFPFIPWKLLQIVCFAFLGFGLSMLRGPLMKTISENTSPNHARLICVFFSFASFCGPLLASLFALINGWNFAFIAAGSVAVALSFVSYIILSVMERKGLISYMKTKVTGIASVLAVFKIENIFFYLVVACIVEISAASISQWLTTFLTVSLGFSKETANMIYSGISVIRSFMPFVSLAVFRAIKERDIPMMRVTFSIAAIMFALLIVSSDKWMSILFLSIALMAMSCTSALLWSIYIPSLGKTGRVSSVNGVIDCIGYIAAAGANLLFANVMSNVGWNTVYILWSLIGVIGLVTTFVFNQRKVQR
;
A
#
# COMPACT_ATOMS: atom_id res chain seq x y z
N MET A 1 2.69 -28.14 0.98
CA MET A 1 1.55 -27.38 1.53
C MET A 1 1.82 -26.78 2.90
N LYS A 2 2.22 -27.53 3.93
CA LYS A 2 2.43 -26.98 5.31
C LYS A 2 3.42 -25.78 5.37
N LYS A 3 4.56 -25.82 4.64
CA LYS A 3 5.55 -24.72 4.62
C LYS A 3 4.95 -23.41 4.09
N ALA A 4 4.35 -23.43 2.90
CA ALA A 4 3.77 -22.23 2.28
C ALA A 4 2.62 -21.64 3.12
N SER A 5 1.85 -22.49 3.80
CA SER A 5 0.79 -22.04 4.70
C SER A 5 1.37 -21.30 5.92
N VAL A 6 2.39 -21.84 6.59
CA VAL A 6 2.99 -21.18 7.77
C VAL A 6 3.65 -19.85 7.37
N VAL A 7 4.44 -19.82 6.29
CA VAL A 7 5.03 -18.58 5.78
C VAL A 7 3.94 -17.57 5.44
N GLY A 8 2.92 -18.00 4.68
CA GLY A 8 1.82 -17.16 4.25
C GLY A 8 1.05 -16.56 5.43
N THR A 9 0.64 -17.39 6.38
CA THR A 9 -0.12 -16.93 7.56
C THR A 9 0.69 -15.94 8.39
N THR A 10 1.97 -16.23 8.67
CA THR A 10 2.85 -15.32 9.43
C THR A 10 2.98 -13.98 8.71
N CYS A 11 3.23 -14.00 7.40
CA CYS A 11 3.38 -12.79 6.61
C CYS A 11 2.08 -11.97 6.50
N ILE A 12 0.93 -12.65 6.30
CA ILE A 12 -0.39 -11.99 6.21
C ILE A 12 -0.74 -11.34 7.56
N LEU A 13 -0.61 -12.05 8.67
CA LEU A 13 -0.89 -11.50 10.01
C LEU A 13 -0.01 -10.30 10.31
N THR A 14 1.29 -10.38 10.01
CA THR A 14 2.23 -9.26 10.15
C THR A 14 1.77 -8.04 9.33
N TYR A 15 1.28 -8.28 8.11
CA TYR A 15 0.86 -7.19 7.23
C TYR A 15 -0.51 -6.60 7.63
N VAL A 16 -1.40 -7.39 8.18
CA VAL A 16 -2.66 -6.90 8.80
C VAL A 16 -2.35 -5.99 9.99
N VAL A 17 -1.43 -6.37 10.87
CA VAL A 17 -1.00 -5.55 12.00
C VAL A 17 -0.29 -4.28 11.52
N ASN A 18 0.51 -4.34 10.45
CA ASN A 18 1.08 -3.15 9.81
C ASN A 18 -0.04 -2.14 9.43
N TYR A 19 -1.09 -2.58 8.74
CA TYR A 19 -2.21 -1.71 8.37
C TYR A 19 -3.03 -1.25 9.57
N TYR A 20 -3.16 -2.07 10.60
CA TYR A 20 -3.80 -1.67 11.85
C TYR A 20 -3.07 -0.47 12.49
N LEU A 21 -1.74 -0.56 12.67
CA LEU A 21 -0.93 0.52 13.22
C LEU A 21 -0.92 1.75 12.32
N ARG A 22 -0.88 1.56 11.01
CA ARG A 22 -0.86 2.64 10.01
C ARG A 22 -2.10 3.52 10.09
N HIS A 23 -3.27 2.93 10.32
CA HIS A 23 -4.55 3.64 10.29
C HIS A 23 -5.10 4.03 11.66
N ILE A 24 -4.44 3.66 12.76
CA ILE A 24 -4.93 3.90 14.11
C ILE A 24 -5.14 5.39 14.40
N LEU A 25 -4.21 6.25 13.97
CA LEU A 25 -4.34 7.70 14.18
C LEU A 25 -5.57 8.27 13.46
N SER A 26 -5.75 7.94 12.18
CA SER A 26 -6.87 8.46 11.38
C SER A 26 -8.21 8.03 11.92
N VAL A 27 -8.33 6.80 12.40
CA VAL A 27 -9.56 6.27 13.00
C VAL A 27 -9.86 6.94 14.35
N LEU A 28 -8.83 7.20 15.16
CA LEU A 28 -8.99 7.79 16.49
C LEU A 28 -8.96 9.31 16.50
N THR A 29 -8.69 9.96 15.37
CA THR A 29 -8.65 11.44 15.27
C THR A 29 -9.87 12.13 15.90
N PRO A 30 -11.13 11.73 15.63
CA PRO A 30 -12.28 12.37 16.25
C PRO A 30 -12.27 12.25 17.79
N ALA A 31 -11.91 11.07 18.31
CA ALA A 31 -11.83 10.84 19.74
C ALA A 31 -10.71 11.66 20.41
N LEU A 32 -9.55 11.78 19.75
CA LEU A 32 -8.42 12.59 20.22
C LEU A 32 -8.80 14.08 20.30
N LEU A 33 -9.47 14.62 19.29
CA LEU A 33 -9.92 16.01 19.27
C LEU A 33 -10.93 16.30 20.39
N LEU A 34 -11.82 15.36 20.71
CA LEU A 34 -12.78 15.50 21.80
C LEU A 34 -12.13 15.58 23.19
N THR A 35 -10.89 15.12 23.37
CA THR A 35 -10.18 15.26 24.65
C THR A 35 -9.77 16.70 24.95
N GLY A 36 -9.73 17.59 23.96
CA GLY A 36 -9.22 18.96 24.09
C GLY A 36 -7.70 19.08 24.17
N ASN A 37 -6.97 17.97 24.33
CA ASN A 37 -5.50 17.95 24.43
C ASN A 37 -4.80 17.96 23.06
N PHE A 38 -5.49 17.56 22.01
CA PHE A 38 -4.99 17.47 20.64
C PHE A 38 -5.65 18.51 19.75
N THR A 39 -4.83 19.24 19.01
CA THR A 39 -5.28 20.16 17.96
C THR A 39 -5.21 19.49 16.59
N ILE A 40 -5.99 19.96 15.62
CA ILE A 40 -5.93 19.50 14.22
C ILE A 40 -4.52 19.62 13.66
N GLU A 41 -3.83 20.74 13.96
CA GLU A 41 -2.44 20.97 13.54
C GLU A 41 -1.50 19.92 14.12
N HIS A 42 -1.64 19.57 15.41
CA HIS A 42 -0.78 18.55 16.02
C HIS A 42 -0.99 17.17 15.40
N ILE A 43 -2.24 16.77 15.15
CA ILE A 43 -2.57 15.52 14.47
C ILE A 43 -2.03 15.51 13.03
N ALA A 44 -2.09 16.63 12.31
CA ALA A 44 -1.49 16.77 11.00
C ALA A 44 0.02 16.59 11.03
N ASN A 45 0.71 17.17 12.05
CA ASN A 45 2.15 17.00 12.24
C ASN A 45 2.54 15.55 12.54
N LEU A 46 1.77 14.83 13.36
CA LEU A 46 1.96 13.40 13.63
C LEU A 46 1.84 12.58 12.33
N SER A 47 0.78 12.81 11.57
CA SER A 47 0.52 12.10 10.32
C SER A 47 1.59 12.39 9.25
N SER A 48 1.97 13.65 9.09
CA SER A 48 2.98 14.06 8.10
C SER A 48 4.36 13.49 8.44
N THR A 49 4.75 13.51 9.72
CA THR A 49 6.01 12.91 10.17
C THR A 49 6.04 11.42 9.93
N TYR A 50 4.95 10.73 10.28
CA TYR A 50 4.80 9.30 9.98
C TYR A 50 4.98 9.03 8.48
N MET A 51 4.26 9.75 7.61
CA MET A 51 4.31 9.53 6.16
C MET A 51 5.70 9.79 5.58
N LEU A 52 6.38 10.86 6.03
CA LEU A 52 7.71 11.21 5.56
C LEU A 52 8.73 10.12 5.91
N LEU A 53 8.76 9.71 7.19
CA LEU A 53 9.70 8.69 7.67
C LEU A 53 9.38 7.31 7.09
N TYR A 54 8.10 7.02 6.84
CA TYR A 54 7.70 5.81 6.13
C TYR A 54 8.21 5.81 4.68
N ALA A 55 8.04 6.89 3.93
CA ALA A 55 8.48 6.99 2.54
C ALA A 55 10.01 6.88 2.40
N VAL A 56 10.76 7.65 3.20
CA VAL A 56 12.23 7.57 3.24
C VAL A 56 12.67 6.17 3.69
N GLY A 57 12.01 5.65 4.71
CA GLY A 57 12.27 4.32 5.23
C GLY A 57 12.04 3.21 4.20
N GLN A 58 11.04 3.30 3.32
CA GLN A 58 10.79 2.32 2.25
C GLN A 58 12.00 2.16 1.34
N LEU A 59 12.65 3.27 0.97
CA LEU A 59 13.85 3.23 0.15
C LEU A 59 15.02 2.59 0.91
N VAL A 60 15.33 3.10 2.10
CA VAL A 60 16.47 2.64 2.91
C VAL A 60 16.29 1.17 3.30
N ASN A 61 15.15 0.83 3.90
CA ASN A 61 14.85 -0.51 4.39
C ASN A 61 14.60 -1.51 3.25
N GLY A 62 14.22 -1.04 2.06
CA GLY A 62 14.18 -1.85 0.86
C GLY A 62 15.54 -2.46 0.55
N PHE A 63 16.61 -1.64 0.55
CA PHE A 63 17.97 -2.12 0.33
C PHE A 63 18.50 -2.95 1.51
N LEU A 64 18.24 -2.52 2.74
CA LEU A 64 18.65 -3.27 3.94
C LEU A 64 17.98 -4.65 4.00
N GLY A 65 16.76 -4.79 3.52
CA GLY A 65 16.02 -6.06 3.50
C GLY A 65 16.60 -7.12 2.54
N ASP A 66 17.42 -6.72 1.56
CA ASP A 66 18.15 -7.69 0.73
C ASP A 66 19.51 -8.07 1.35
N ILE A 67 20.05 -7.27 2.27
CA ILE A 67 21.30 -7.51 2.96
C ILE A 67 21.06 -8.32 4.25
N PHE A 68 20.13 -7.87 5.07
CA PHE A 68 19.81 -8.50 6.35
C PHE A 68 18.78 -9.64 6.18
N SER A 69 18.80 -10.59 7.12
CA SER A 69 17.77 -11.64 7.14
C SER A 69 16.41 -11.04 7.47
N PRO A 70 15.36 -11.40 6.70
CA PRO A 70 14.00 -10.90 6.90
C PRO A 70 13.47 -11.05 8.33
N LYS A 71 13.84 -12.11 9.06
CA LYS A 71 13.41 -12.31 10.45
C LYS A 71 13.78 -11.15 11.36
N TYR A 72 14.98 -10.57 11.20
CA TYR A 72 15.43 -9.44 12.01
C TYR A 72 14.71 -8.15 11.61
N MET A 73 14.61 -7.89 10.31
CA MET A 73 13.93 -6.68 9.81
C MET A 73 12.46 -6.63 10.20
N ILE A 74 11.74 -7.74 9.99
CA ILE A 74 10.31 -7.85 10.31
C ILE A 74 10.09 -7.69 11.82
N SER A 75 10.85 -8.43 12.62
CA SER A 75 10.65 -8.42 14.07
C SER A 75 11.05 -7.08 14.68
N PHE A 76 12.18 -6.50 14.27
CA PHE A 76 12.61 -5.22 14.77
C PHE A 76 11.67 -4.08 14.35
N GLY A 77 11.19 -4.10 13.10
CA GLY A 77 10.20 -3.14 12.61
C GLY A 77 8.90 -3.17 13.41
N LEU A 78 8.36 -4.38 13.69
CA LEU A 78 7.18 -4.56 14.54
C LEU A 78 7.43 -4.10 15.98
N LEU A 79 8.61 -4.43 16.54
CA LEU A 79 8.95 -4.07 17.92
C LEU A 79 9.04 -2.56 18.10
N VAL A 80 9.77 -1.87 17.21
CA VAL A 80 9.93 -0.40 17.26
C VAL A 80 8.60 0.29 17.06
N SER A 81 7.83 -0.13 16.06
CA SER A 81 6.50 0.45 15.78
C SER A 81 5.51 0.20 16.91
N GLY A 82 5.49 -1.02 17.43
CA GLY A 82 4.61 -1.41 18.53
C GLY A 82 4.95 -0.67 19.82
N ALA A 83 6.23 -0.60 20.17
CA ALA A 83 6.69 0.14 21.35
C ALA A 83 6.36 1.63 21.26
N ALA A 84 6.59 2.26 20.10
CA ALA A 84 6.26 3.67 19.88
C ALA A 84 4.75 3.94 20.11
N ILE A 85 3.88 3.04 19.63
CA ILE A 85 2.43 3.17 19.78
C ILE A 85 1.95 2.88 21.20
N VAL A 86 2.53 1.89 21.90
CA VAL A 86 2.23 1.63 23.32
C VAL A 86 2.59 2.83 24.20
N LEU A 87 3.74 3.46 23.92
CA LEU A 87 4.23 4.59 24.72
C LEU A 87 3.47 5.89 24.44
N PHE A 88 2.89 6.05 23.25
CA PHE A 88 2.27 7.30 22.80
C PHE A 88 1.26 7.89 23.80
N PRO A 89 0.31 7.14 24.40
CA PRO A 89 -0.68 7.68 25.34
C PRO A 89 -0.07 8.23 26.66
N PHE A 90 1.13 7.79 27.01
CA PHE A 90 1.80 8.17 28.27
C PHE A 90 2.69 9.39 28.12
N ILE A 91 2.85 9.92 26.91
CA ILE A 91 3.76 11.01 26.61
C ILE A 91 3.01 12.33 26.60
N PRO A 92 3.29 13.27 27.56
CA PRO A 92 2.61 14.55 27.61
C PRO A 92 3.21 15.59 26.63
N TRP A 93 4.45 15.41 26.19
CA TRP A 93 5.16 16.39 25.36
C TRP A 93 4.89 16.18 23.88
N LYS A 94 4.33 17.19 23.22
CA LYS A 94 3.98 17.16 21.79
C LYS A 94 5.16 16.77 20.88
N LEU A 95 6.36 17.27 21.16
CA LEU A 95 7.55 16.94 20.38
C LEU A 95 7.88 15.44 20.47
N LEU A 96 7.82 14.85 21.65
CA LEU A 96 8.12 13.43 21.83
C LEU A 96 7.02 12.53 21.20
N GLN A 97 5.77 12.99 21.17
CA GLN A 97 4.69 12.34 20.43
C GLN A 97 5.01 12.30 18.91
N ILE A 98 5.54 13.39 18.35
CA ILE A 98 6.00 13.45 16.95
C ILE A 98 7.15 12.45 16.72
N VAL A 99 8.11 12.36 17.64
CA VAL A 99 9.22 11.39 17.59
C VAL A 99 8.69 9.94 17.61
N CYS A 100 7.67 9.63 18.41
CA CYS A 100 7.01 8.32 18.39
C CYS A 100 6.43 7.99 17.02
N PHE A 101 5.77 8.94 16.36
CA PHE A 101 5.23 8.73 15.03
C PHE A 101 6.31 8.65 13.94
N ALA A 102 7.47 9.29 14.14
CA ALA A 102 8.65 9.08 13.30
C ALA A 102 9.15 7.63 13.40
N PHE A 103 9.29 7.09 14.63
CA PHE A 103 9.65 5.69 14.85
C PHE A 103 8.62 4.72 14.33
N LEU A 104 7.33 5.02 14.47
CA LEU A 104 6.25 4.24 13.86
C LEU A 104 6.45 4.14 12.35
N GLY A 105 6.60 5.28 11.65
CA GLY A 105 6.74 5.32 10.21
C GLY A 105 7.97 4.55 9.73
N PHE A 106 9.13 4.82 10.34
CA PHE A 106 10.38 4.15 9.99
C PHE A 106 10.33 2.65 10.30
N GLY A 107 9.78 2.23 11.45
CA GLY A 107 9.63 0.82 11.82
C GLY A 107 8.71 0.06 10.87
N LEU A 108 7.54 0.61 10.53
CA LEU A 108 6.60 -0.03 9.59
C LEU A 108 7.17 -0.16 8.17
N SER A 109 8.06 0.75 7.76
CA SER A 109 8.74 0.65 6.46
C SER A 109 9.69 -0.55 6.35
N MET A 110 10.14 -1.11 7.49
CA MET A 110 10.97 -2.32 7.54
C MET A 110 10.22 -3.60 7.19
N LEU A 111 8.89 -3.57 7.03
CA LEU A 111 8.09 -4.79 6.95
C LEU A 111 7.89 -5.27 5.51
N ARG A 112 7.41 -4.39 4.62
CA ARG A 112 6.90 -4.80 3.31
C ARG A 112 7.93 -5.50 2.43
N GLY A 113 9.10 -4.90 2.24
CA GLY A 113 10.19 -5.47 1.44
C GLY A 113 10.62 -6.87 1.91
N PRO A 114 11.03 -7.03 3.20
CA PRO A 114 11.40 -8.33 3.76
C PRO A 114 10.27 -9.37 3.76
N LEU A 115 9.01 -8.98 3.96
CA LEU A 115 7.86 -9.89 3.83
C LEU A 115 7.71 -10.39 2.40
N MET A 116 7.78 -9.49 1.41
CA MET A 116 7.75 -9.86 -0.02
C MET A 116 8.91 -10.78 -0.39
N LYS A 117 10.13 -10.51 0.11
CA LYS A 117 11.28 -11.38 -0.07
C LYS A 117 11.04 -12.77 0.52
N THR A 118 10.54 -12.83 1.76
CA THR A 118 10.24 -14.10 2.44
C THR A 118 9.27 -14.96 1.63
N ILE A 119 8.21 -14.36 1.09
CA ILE A 119 7.20 -15.04 0.29
C ILE A 119 7.80 -15.48 -1.05
N SER A 120 8.42 -14.56 -1.78
CA SER A 120 8.87 -14.78 -3.16
C SER A 120 9.99 -15.80 -3.26
N GLU A 121 10.91 -15.83 -2.30
CA GLU A 121 12.05 -16.76 -2.30
C GLU A 121 11.70 -18.14 -1.70
N ASN A 122 10.64 -18.25 -0.90
CA ASN A 122 10.36 -19.47 -0.14
C ASN A 122 9.06 -20.17 -0.48
N THR A 123 8.27 -19.64 -1.41
CA THR A 123 7.02 -20.27 -1.86
C THR A 123 7.00 -20.43 -3.37
N SER A 124 6.16 -21.35 -3.89
CA SER A 124 5.98 -21.45 -5.33
C SER A 124 5.32 -20.19 -5.89
N PRO A 125 5.53 -19.85 -7.18
CA PRO A 125 4.96 -18.63 -7.77
C PRO A 125 3.45 -18.49 -7.57
N ASN A 126 2.70 -19.58 -7.65
CA ASN A 126 1.25 -19.57 -7.45
C ASN A 126 0.86 -19.28 -6.00
N HIS A 127 1.58 -19.84 -5.02
CA HIS A 127 1.34 -19.52 -3.61
C HIS A 127 1.80 -18.10 -3.28
N ALA A 128 2.92 -17.64 -3.82
CA ALA A 128 3.41 -16.27 -3.63
C ALA A 128 2.36 -15.25 -4.09
N ARG A 129 1.83 -15.41 -5.30
CA ARG A 129 0.77 -14.54 -5.85
C ARG A 129 -0.46 -14.52 -4.95
N LEU A 130 -0.92 -15.68 -4.51
CA LEU A 130 -2.09 -15.78 -3.63
C LEU A 130 -1.87 -15.08 -2.28
N ILE A 131 -0.71 -15.29 -1.65
CA ILE A 131 -0.37 -14.64 -0.38
C ILE A 131 -0.31 -13.11 -0.57
N CYS A 132 0.26 -12.63 -1.68
CA CYS A 132 0.32 -11.19 -1.97
C CYS A 132 -1.04 -10.56 -2.28
N VAL A 133 -1.99 -11.33 -2.83
CA VAL A 133 -3.40 -10.88 -2.94
C VAL A 133 -4.01 -10.68 -1.56
N PHE A 134 -3.75 -11.57 -0.60
CA PHE A 134 -4.19 -11.36 0.79
C PHE A 134 -3.50 -10.16 1.46
N PHE A 135 -2.29 -9.76 1.04
CA PHE A 135 -1.68 -8.51 1.49
C PHE A 135 -2.50 -7.29 1.07
N SER A 136 -2.99 -7.28 -0.15
CA SER A 136 -3.89 -6.20 -0.59
C SER A 136 -5.19 -6.16 0.24
N PHE A 137 -5.71 -7.32 0.62
CA PHE A 137 -6.88 -7.40 1.49
C PHE A 137 -6.60 -6.93 2.94
N ALA A 138 -5.36 -7.03 3.41
CA ALA A 138 -4.95 -6.52 4.72
C ALA A 138 -5.18 -5.00 4.85
N SER A 139 -5.16 -4.25 3.73
CA SER A 139 -5.48 -2.82 3.72
C SER A 139 -6.92 -2.52 4.13
N PHE A 140 -7.83 -3.46 3.97
CA PHE A 140 -9.21 -3.38 4.47
C PHE A 140 -9.32 -3.84 5.92
N CYS A 141 -8.66 -4.94 6.28
CA CYS A 141 -8.72 -5.50 7.63
C CYS A 141 -8.11 -4.58 8.69
N GLY A 142 -7.02 -3.87 8.37
CA GLY A 142 -6.33 -3.00 9.33
C GLY A 142 -7.20 -1.87 9.88
N PRO A 143 -7.78 -1.01 9.04
CA PRO A 143 -8.71 0.04 9.49
C PRO A 143 -9.94 -0.50 10.22
N LEU A 144 -10.47 -1.66 9.79
CA LEU A 144 -11.60 -2.31 10.45
C LEU A 144 -11.24 -2.69 11.90
N LEU A 145 -10.08 -3.32 12.11
CA LEU A 145 -9.59 -3.64 13.44
C LEU A 145 -9.40 -2.38 14.29
N ALA A 146 -8.80 -1.32 13.73
CA ALA A 146 -8.62 -0.05 14.42
C ALA A 146 -9.97 0.51 14.89
N SER A 147 -10.99 0.48 14.04
CA SER A 147 -12.34 0.95 14.37
C SER A 147 -13.01 0.11 15.46
N LEU A 148 -12.91 -1.22 15.39
CA LEU A 148 -13.49 -2.11 16.39
C LEU A 148 -12.87 -1.90 17.77
N PHE A 149 -11.54 -1.79 17.86
CA PHE A 149 -10.88 -1.54 19.14
C PHE A 149 -11.16 -0.15 19.69
N ALA A 150 -11.37 0.86 18.82
CA ALA A 150 -11.75 2.20 19.22
C ALA A 150 -13.11 2.27 19.92
N LEU A 151 -14.05 1.41 19.54
CA LEU A 151 -15.41 1.36 20.09
C LEU A 151 -15.48 0.80 21.52
N ILE A 152 -14.49 -0.03 21.92
CA ILE A 152 -14.60 -0.83 23.14
C ILE A 152 -14.22 -0.02 24.40
N ASN A 153 -13.07 0.67 24.45
CA ASN A 153 -12.51 1.22 25.69
C ASN A 153 -11.79 2.58 25.53
N GLY A 154 -12.14 3.38 24.55
CA GLY A 154 -11.54 4.69 24.33
C GLY A 154 -10.17 4.64 23.61
N TRP A 155 -9.66 5.83 23.28
CA TRP A 155 -8.48 5.98 22.44
C TRP A 155 -7.17 5.44 23.07
N ASN A 156 -6.97 5.65 24.38
CA ASN A 156 -5.77 5.17 25.08
C ASN A 156 -5.63 3.65 24.98
N PHE A 157 -6.73 2.93 25.27
CA PHE A 157 -6.76 1.49 25.19
C PHE A 157 -6.50 1.00 23.76
N ALA A 158 -7.09 1.67 22.76
CA ALA A 158 -6.89 1.29 21.35
C ALA A 158 -5.42 1.38 20.93
N PHE A 159 -4.69 2.45 21.33
CA PHE A 159 -3.27 2.59 21.09
C PHE A 159 -2.45 1.49 21.81
N ILE A 160 -2.70 1.28 23.10
CA ILE A 160 -2.00 0.26 23.90
C ILE A 160 -2.25 -1.14 23.32
N ALA A 161 -3.49 -1.47 22.99
CA ALA A 161 -3.84 -2.77 22.41
C ALA A 161 -3.16 -3.00 21.06
N ALA A 162 -3.20 -2.01 20.15
CA ALA A 162 -2.57 -2.11 18.85
C ALA A 162 -1.06 -2.30 18.95
N GLY A 163 -0.40 -1.50 19.77
CA GLY A 163 1.04 -1.60 19.97
C GLY A 163 1.45 -2.90 20.67
N SER A 164 0.67 -3.37 21.67
CA SER A 164 0.92 -4.64 22.34
C SER A 164 0.80 -5.84 21.40
N VAL A 165 -0.20 -5.84 20.52
CA VAL A 165 -0.34 -6.88 19.48
C VAL A 165 0.87 -6.88 18.55
N ALA A 166 1.37 -5.71 18.15
CA ALA A 166 2.56 -5.62 17.30
C ALA A 166 3.81 -6.12 18.01
N VAL A 167 4.02 -5.75 19.29
CA VAL A 167 5.15 -6.23 20.10
C VAL A 167 5.08 -7.74 20.25
N ALA A 168 3.92 -8.31 20.60
CA ALA A 168 3.75 -9.76 20.72
C ALA A 168 4.04 -10.47 19.40
N LEU A 169 3.52 -9.93 18.28
CA LEU A 169 3.74 -10.50 16.95
C LEU A 169 5.19 -10.38 16.49
N SER A 170 5.94 -9.37 16.98
CA SER A 170 7.39 -9.25 16.77
C SER A 170 8.13 -10.51 17.25
N PHE A 171 7.90 -10.92 18.51
CA PHE A 171 8.51 -12.12 19.07
C PHE A 171 8.03 -13.40 18.39
N VAL A 172 6.74 -13.51 18.13
CA VAL A 172 6.14 -14.68 17.43
C VAL A 172 6.74 -14.83 16.03
N SER A 173 6.80 -13.76 15.25
CA SER A 173 7.39 -13.78 13.91
C SER A 173 8.86 -14.13 13.93
N TYR A 174 9.63 -13.59 14.88
CA TYR A 174 11.04 -13.93 15.06
C TYR A 174 11.24 -15.43 15.36
N ILE A 175 10.46 -15.98 16.28
CA ILE A 175 10.55 -17.39 16.66
C ILE A 175 10.18 -18.28 15.48
N ILE A 176 9.04 -18.03 14.82
CA ILE A 176 8.58 -18.84 13.67
C ILE A 176 9.61 -18.84 12.55
N LEU A 177 10.04 -17.65 12.11
CA LEU A 177 11.00 -17.54 11.01
C LEU A 177 12.36 -18.13 11.37
N SER A 178 12.83 -17.95 12.63
CA SER A 178 14.09 -18.54 13.11
C SER A 178 14.04 -20.07 13.15
N VAL A 179 12.93 -20.65 13.64
CA VAL A 179 12.75 -22.12 13.68
C VAL A 179 12.69 -22.67 12.24
N MET A 180 11.98 -22.00 11.34
CA MET A 180 11.91 -22.44 9.94
C MET A 180 13.26 -22.38 9.24
N GLU A 181 14.06 -21.32 9.51
CA GLU A 181 15.41 -21.17 8.93
C GLU A 181 16.36 -22.24 9.50
N ARG A 182 16.36 -22.48 10.82
CA ARG A 182 17.17 -23.54 11.48
C ARG A 182 16.85 -24.93 10.95
N LYS A 183 15.58 -25.20 10.63
CA LYS A 183 15.13 -26.47 10.04
C LYS A 183 15.41 -26.59 8.53
N GLY A 184 16.04 -25.58 7.91
CA GLY A 184 16.30 -25.56 6.47
C GLY A 184 15.02 -25.44 5.62
N LEU A 185 13.88 -25.12 6.23
CA LEU A 185 12.62 -24.97 5.51
C LEU A 185 12.55 -23.67 4.70
N ILE A 186 13.22 -22.62 5.16
CA ILE A 186 13.33 -21.34 4.46
C ILE A 186 14.80 -20.96 4.33
N SER A 187 15.11 -20.30 3.23
CA SER A 187 16.45 -19.76 2.95
C SER A 187 16.30 -18.43 2.22
N TYR A 188 17.32 -17.59 2.31
CA TYR A 188 17.30 -16.27 1.71
C TYR A 188 18.53 -16.06 0.84
N MET A 189 18.33 -15.50 -0.35
CA MET A 189 19.41 -15.02 -1.19
C MET A 189 20.02 -13.78 -0.56
N LYS A 190 21.33 -13.82 -0.28
CA LYS A 190 22.06 -12.65 0.24
C LYS A 190 22.68 -11.89 -0.92
N THR A 191 22.39 -10.59 -0.98
CA THR A 191 23.04 -9.70 -1.94
C THR A 191 24.39 -9.26 -1.39
N LYS A 192 25.47 -9.55 -2.11
CA LYS A 192 26.83 -9.14 -1.76
C LYS A 192 27.14 -7.69 -2.11
N VAL A 193 26.31 -7.08 -2.97
CA VAL A 193 26.52 -5.71 -3.48
C VAL A 193 25.86 -4.71 -2.55
N THR A 194 26.65 -3.77 -2.04
CA THR A 194 26.21 -2.70 -1.12
C THR A 194 26.46 -1.31 -1.74
N GLY A 195 25.85 -0.29 -1.17
CA GLY A 195 26.01 1.09 -1.60
C GLY A 195 25.33 1.42 -2.95
N ILE A 196 25.86 2.41 -3.67
CA ILE A 196 25.31 2.93 -4.92
C ILE A 196 25.19 1.84 -6.00
N ALA A 197 26.13 0.89 -6.05
CA ALA A 197 26.07 -0.23 -6.98
C ALA A 197 24.85 -1.12 -6.76
N SER A 198 24.33 -1.24 -5.54
CA SER A 198 23.08 -1.96 -5.26
C SER A 198 21.88 -1.22 -5.82
N VAL A 199 21.85 0.11 -5.72
CA VAL A 199 20.80 0.96 -6.29
C VAL A 199 20.79 0.83 -7.82
N LEU A 200 21.95 0.99 -8.46
CA LEU A 200 22.06 0.88 -9.91
C LEU A 200 21.68 -0.50 -10.44
N ALA A 201 21.91 -1.53 -9.65
CA ALA A 201 21.54 -2.90 -10.04
C ALA A 201 20.02 -3.14 -10.05
N VAL A 202 19.23 -2.39 -9.30
CA VAL A 202 17.75 -2.42 -9.40
C VAL A 202 17.30 -1.95 -10.77
N PHE A 203 17.90 -0.86 -11.28
CA PHE A 203 17.57 -0.31 -12.60
C PHE A 203 18.01 -1.18 -13.79
N LYS A 204 18.82 -2.21 -13.54
CA LYS A 204 19.19 -3.21 -14.56
C LYS A 204 18.21 -4.38 -14.65
N ILE A 205 17.22 -4.46 -13.74
CA ILE A 205 16.19 -5.49 -13.77
C ILE A 205 15.29 -5.27 -14.99
N GLU A 206 14.98 -6.35 -15.67
CA GLU A 206 14.17 -6.31 -16.89
C GLU A 206 12.81 -5.65 -16.63
N ASN A 207 12.41 -4.75 -17.53
CA ASN A 207 11.16 -4.01 -17.49
C ASN A 207 10.93 -3.13 -16.25
N ILE A 208 11.94 -2.89 -15.40
CA ILE A 208 11.77 -2.11 -14.16
C ILE A 208 11.19 -0.71 -14.44
N PHE A 209 11.67 -0.03 -15.48
CA PHE A 209 11.18 1.32 -15.84
C PHE A 209 9.69 1.32 -16.22
N PHE A 210 9.22 0.25 -16.89
CA PHE A 210 7.80 0.08 -17.17
C PHE A 210 7.00 0.01 -15.86
N TYR A 211 7.42 -0.84 -14.92
CA TYR A 211 6.72 -1.00 -13.66
C TYR A 211 6.87 0.20 -12.72
N LEU A 212 7.93 1.01 -12.83
CA LEU A 212 8.05 2.28 -12.12
C LEU A 212 7.01 3.29 -12.62
N VAL A 213 6.82 3.41 -13.93
CA VAL A 213 5.76 4.27 -14.50
C VAL A 213 4.38 3.77 -14.09
N VAL A 214 4.14 2.45 -14.16
CA VAL A 214 2.88 1.85 -13.69
C VAL A 214 2.65 2.15 -12.21
N ALA A 215 3.68 2.07 -11.37
CA ALA A 215 3.58 2.39 -9.95
C ALA A 215 3.18 3.86 -9.72
N CYS A 216 3.82 4.81 -10.42
CA CYS A 216 3.44 6.22 -10.34
C CYS A 216 1.96 6.40 -10.70
N ILE A 217 1.50 5.82 -11.80
CA ILE A 217 0.12 5.95 -12.27
C ILE A 217 -0.87 5.37 -11.25
N VAL A 218 -0.57 4.19 -10.72
CA VAL A 218 -1.43 3.51 -9.75
C VAL A 218 -1.50 4.29 -8.43
N GLU A 219 -0.34 4.75 -7.91
CA GLU A 219 -0.28 5.47 -6.63
C GLU A 219 -0.88 6.88 -6.75
N ILE A 220 -0.67 7.60 -7.87
CA ILE A 220 -1.34 8.86 -8.16
C ILE A 220 -2.86 8.68 -8.16
N SER A 221 -3.35 7.67 -8.89
CA SER A 221 -4.80 7.41 -8.97
C SER A 221 -5.37 7.00 -7.63
N ALA A 222 -4.70 6.13 -6.89
CA ALA A 222 -5.14 5.67 -5.59
C ALA A 222 -5.19 6.81 -4.56
N ALA A 223 -4.14 7.63 -4.50
CA ALA A 223 -4.03 8.73 -3.56
C ALA A 223 -5.01 9.86 -3.89
N SER A 224 -5.04 10.34 -5.15
CA SER A 224 -5.90 11.45 -5.55
C SER A 224 -7.38 11.12 -5.34
N ILE A 225 -7.80 9.92 -5.75
CA ILE A 225 -9.21 9.55 -5.64
C ILE A 225 -9.59 9.23 -4.20
N SER A 226 -8.76 8.51 -3.44
CA SER A 226 -9.06 8.22 -2.03
C SER A 226 -9.13 9.49 -1.19
N GLN A 227 -8.30 10.49 -1.47
CA GLN A 227 -8.29 11.76 -0.78
C GLN A 227 -9.53 12.61 -1.12
N TRP A 228 -9.94 12.62 -2.39
CA TRP A 228 -10.92 13.57 -2.90
C TRP A 228 -12.29 12.96 -3.21
N LEU A 229 -12.45 11.64 -3.10
CA LEU A 229 -13.69 10.94 -3.45
C LEU A 229 -14.90 11.47 -2.66
N THR A 230 -14.78 11.66 -1.34
CA THR A 230 -15.88 12.17 -0.54
C THR A 230 -16.23 13.62 -0.91
N THR A 231 -15.21 14.44 -1.19
CA THR A 231 -15.39 15.82 -1.65
C THR A 231 -16.06 15.85 -3.02
N PHE A 232 -15.65 14.96 -3.94
CA PHE A 232 -16.30 14.80 -5.24
C PHE A 232 -17.80 14.47 -5.08
N LEU A 233 -18.13 13.49 -4.25
CA LEU A 233 -19.51 13.07 -4.02
C LEU A 233 -20.36 14.18 -3.40
N THR A 234 -19.80 14.97 -2.48
CA THR A 234 -20.55 16.03 -1.79
C THR A 234 -20.59 17.35 -2.58
N VAL A 235 -19.45 17.81 -3.08
CA VAL A 235 -19.34 19.13 -3.72
C VAL A 235 -19.70 19.08 -5.19
N SER A 236 -19.22 18.07 -5.94
CA SER A 236 -19.50 17.99 -7.38
C SER A 236 -20.84 17.35 -7.68
N LEU A 237 -21.20 16.27 -6.99
CA LEU A 237 -22.45 15.54 -7.23
C LEU A 237 -23.60 15.95 -6.29
N GLY A 238 -23.34 16.71 -5.23
CA GLY A 238 -24.34 17.25 -4.32
C GLY A 238 -25.04 16.19 -3.45
N PHE A 239 -24.35 15.11 -3.08
CA PHE A 239 -24.85 14.15 -2.08
C PHE A 239 -24.66 14.67 -0.66
N SER A 240 -25.52 14.18 0.28
CA SER A 240 -25.28 14.41 1.71
C SER A 240 -23.99 13.74 2.17
N LYS A 241 -23.39 14.23 3.28
CA LYS A 241 -22.15 13.63 3.84
C LYS A 241 -22.33 12.15 4.20
N GLU A 242 -23.50 11.81 4.75
CA GLU A 242 -23.86 10.45 5.13
C GLU A 242 -23.89 9.54 3.90
N THR A 243 -24.61 9.94 2.85
CA THR A 243 -24.69 9.20 1.59
C THR A 243 -23.32 9.08 0.91
N ALA A 244 -22.52 10.15 0.87
CA ALA A 244 -21.18 10.14 0.32
C ALA A 244 -20.26 9.15 1.05
N ASN A 245 -20.33 9.11 2.39
CA ASN A 245 -19.55 8.15 3.20
C ASN A 245 -20.01 6.70 2.97
N MET A 246 -21.31 6.46 2.80
CA MET A 246 -21.82 5.12 2.46
C MET A 246 -21.32 4.66 1.08
N ILE A 247 -21.40 5.53 0.08
CA ILE A 247 -20.90 5.24 -1.28
C ILE A 247 -19.38 4.98 -1.25
N TYR A 248 -18.61 5.84 -0.55
CA TYR A 248 -17.17 5.66 -0.37
C TYR A 248 -16.83 4.31 0.25
N SER A 249 -17.54 3.95 1.32
CA SER A 249 -17.35 2.67 2.01
C SER A 249 -17.67 1.49 1.11
N GLY A 250 -18.77 1.54 0.36
CA GLY A 250 -19.16 0.50 -0.59
C GLY A 250 -18.11 0.30 -1.69
N ILE A 251 -17.64 1.39 -2.30
CA ILE A 251 -16.56 1.35 -3.32
C ILE A 251 -15.27 0.77 -2.71
N SER A 252 -14.92 1.17 -1.49
CA SER A 252 -13.70 0.70 -0.81
C SER A 252 -13.74 -0.80 -0.52
N VAL A 253 -14.89 -1.33 -0.09
CA VAL A 253 -15.11 -2.77 0.11
C VAL A 253 -14.93 -3.52 -1.20
N ILE A 254 -15.61 -3.11 -2.27
CA ILE A 254 -15.51 -3.78 -3.58
C ILE A 254 -14.06 -3.75 -4.10
N ARG A 255 -13.38 -2.59 -4.00
CA ARG A 255 -11.96 -2.46 -4.39
C ARG A 255 -11.06 -3.44 -3.66
N SER A 256 -11.34 -3.75 -2.38
CA SER A 256 -10.53 -4.68 -1.58
C SER A 256 -10.57 -6.11 -2.12
N PHE A 257 -11.63 -6.48 -2.86
CA PHE A 257 -11.74 -7.78 -3.51
C PHE A 257 -11.14 -7.82 -4.92
N MET A 258 -10.86 -6.68 -5.55
CA MET A 258 -10.34 -6.63 -6.93
C MET A 258 -9.01 -7.38 -7.14
N PRO A 259 -8.07 -7.46 -6.17
CA PRO A 259 -6.89 -8.30 -6.32
C PRO A 259 -7.19 -9.79 -6.56
N PHE A 260 -8.25 -10.33 -5.95
CA PHE A 260 -8.68 -11.71 -6.19
C PHE A 260 -9.23 -11.89 -7.62
N VAL A 261 -10.06 -10.94 -8.07
CA VAL A 261 -10.56 -10.90 -9.45
C VAL A 261 -9.40 -10.78 -10.43
N SER A 262 -8.44 -9.88 -10.14
CA SER A 262 -7.25 -9.69 -10.96
C SER A 262 -6.44 -10.99 -11.11
N LEU A 263 -6.23 -11.72 -10.03
CA LEU A 263 -5.50 -13.01 -10.08
C LEU A 263 -6.27 -14.07 -10.88
N ALA A 264 -7.59 -14.13 -10.76
CA ALA A 264 -8.42 -15.06 -11.51
C ALA A 264 -8.38 -14.75 -13.02
N VAL A 265 -8.55 -13.48 -13.41
CA VAL A 265 -8.48 -13.04 -14.81
C VAL A 265 -7.07 -13.26 -15.36
N PHE A 266 -6.03 -12.92 -14.61
CA PHE A 266 -4.62 -13.13 -15.01
C PHE A 266 -4.35 -14.60 -15.39
N ARG A 267 -4.85 -15.55 -14.59
CA ARG A 267 -4.74 -16.97 -14.88
C ARG A 267 -5.52 -17.36 -16.14
N ALA A 268 -6.73 -16.83 -16.32
CA ALA A 268 -7.58 -17.12 -17.48
C ALA A 268 -6.94 -16.65 -18.81
N ILE A 269 -6.22 -15.52 -18.80
CA ILE A 269 -5.53 -14.99 -19.99
C ILE A 269 -4.08 -15.52 -20.15
N LYS A 270 -3.81 -16.73 -19.64
CA LYS A 270 -2.51 -17.41 -19.77
C LYS A 270 -1.34 -16.61 -19.15
N GLU A 271 -1.59 -15.97 -18.02
CA GLU A 271 -0.60 -15.24 -17.21
C GLU A 271 0.13 -14.12 -17.97
N ARG A 272 -0.59 -13.36 -18.77
CA ARG A 272 -0.08 -12.21 -19.52
C ARG A 272 -0.44 -10.90 -18.80
N ASP A 273 0.54 -10.30 -18.11
CA ASP A 273 0.36 -9.07 -17.33
C ASP A 273 0.17 -7.82 -18.18
N ILE A 274 1.05 -7.57 -19.18
CA ILE A 274 0.97 -6.36 -20.01
C ILE A 274 -0.33 -6.28 -20.82
N PRO A 275 -0.80 -7.33 -21.52
CA PRO A 275 -2.12 -7.31 -22.15
C PRO A 275 -3.26 -7.02 -21.17
N MET A 276 -3.19 -7.57 -19.94
CA MET A 276 -4.20 -7.27 -18.93
C MET A 276 -4.13 -5.80 -18.48
N MET A 277 -2.94 -5.26 -18.23
CA MET A 277 -2.76 -3.83 -17.92
C MET A 277 -3.28 -2.94 -19.04
N ARG A 278 -3.09 -3.34 -20.30
CA ARG A 278 -3.65 -2.61 -21.45
C ARG A 278 -5.17 -2.51 -21.39
N VAL A 279 -5.84 -3.61 -21.10
CA VAL A 279 -7.29 -3.64 -20.96
C VAL A 279 -7.75 -2.79 -19.76
N THR A 280 -7.12 -2.95 -18.62
CA THR A 280 -7.51 -2.21 -17.40
C THR A 280 -7.26 -0.70 -17.53
N PHE A 281 -6.16 -0.27 -18.14
CA PHE A 281 -5.90 1.14 -18.44
C PHE A 281 -6.88 1.70 -19.48
N SER A 282 -7.25 0.90 -20.52
CA SER A 282 -8.26 1.33 -21.49
C SER A 282 -9.62 1.55 -20.81
N ILE A 283 -10.05 0.61 -19.97
CA ILE A 283 -11.29 0.76 -19.19
C ILE A 283 -11.24 2.00 -18.32
N ALA A 284 -10.16 2.20 -17.58
CA ALA A 284 -10.01 3.35 -16.71
C ALA A 284 -10.05 4.67 -17.48
N ALA A 285 -9.31 4.77 -18.59
CA ALA A 285 -9.28 5.98 -19.45
C ALA A 285 -10.66 6.32 -20.01
N ILE A 286 -11.39 5.31 -20.55
CA ILE A 286 -12.73 5.50 -21.07
C ILE A 286 -13.71 5.91 -19.99
N MET A 287 -13.71 5.22 -18.85
CA MET A 287 -14.63 5.51 -17.75
C MET A 287 -14.37 6.90 -17.14
N PHE A 288 -13.11 7.32 -16.98
CA PHE A 288 -12.79 8.67 -16.55
C PHE A 288 -13.19 9.73 -17.59
N ALA A 289 -13.05 9.43 -18.89
CA ALA A 289 -13.49 10.34 -19.94
C ALA A 289 -15.02 10.50 -19.96
N LEU A 290 -15.77 9.44 -19.69
CA LEU A 290 -17.23 9.48 -19.60
C LEU A 290 -17.73 10.37 -18.44
N LEU A 291 -16.93 10.57 -17.38
CA LEU A 291 -17.26 11.54 -16.31
C LEU A 291 -17.38 12.97 -16.85
N ILE A 292 -16.62 13.33 -17.89
CA ILE A 292 -16.62 14.69 -18.47
C ILE A 292 -17.98 15.02 -19.08
N VAL A 293 -18.61 14.04 -19.69
CA VAL A 293 -19.89 14.20 -20.42
C VAL A 293 -21.12 13.74 -19.59
N SER A 294 -20.89 13.15 -18.44
CA SER A 294 -21.96 12.64 -17.58
C SER A 294 -22.65 13.76 -16.82
N SER A 295 -23.96 13.91 -17.00
CA SER A 295 -24.81 14.83 -16.23
C SER A 295 -25.57 14.12 -15.12
N ASP A 296 -25.66 12.80 -15.13
CA ASP A 296 -26.35 12.01 -14.12
C ASP A 296 -25.42 11.58 -12.98
N LYS A 297 -25.85 11.80 -11.74
CA LYS A 297 -25.07 11.52 -10.53
C LYS A 297 -24.74 10.03 -10.38
N TRP A 298 -25.71 9.14 -10.65
CA TRP A 298 -25.54 7.72 -10.47
C TRP A 298 -24.67 7.11 -11.56
N MET A 299 -24.80 7.60 -12.80
CA MET A 299 -23.92 7.22 -13.90
C MET A 299 -22.48 7.66 -13.62
N SER A 300 -22.27 8.86 -13.05
CA SER A 300 -20.94 9.32 -12.64
C SER A 300 -20.33 8.42 -11.57
N ILE A 301 -21.11 7.98 -10.59
CA ILE A 301 -20.65 7.01 -9.58
C ILE A 301 -20.30 5.68 -10.24
N LEU A 302 -21.12 5.19 -11.15
CA LEU A 302 -20.88 3.93 -11.87
C LEU A 302 -19.57 3.99 -12.66
N PHE A 303 -19.38 5.04 -13.48
CA PHE A 303 -18.15 5.23 -14.26
C PHE A 303 -16.92 5.32 -13.38
N LEU A 304 -16.99 6.13 -12.33
CA LEU A 304 -15.88 6.26 -11.35
C LEU A 304 -15.58 4.91 -10.68
N SER A 305 -16.60 4.19 -10.26
CA SER A 305 -16.42 2.87 -9.61
C SER A 305 -15.73 1.86 -10.54
N ILE A 306 -16.14 1.78 -11.80
CA ILE A 306 -15.54 0.88 -12.80
C ILE A 306 -14.09 1.28 -13.06
N ALA A 307 -13.79 2.58 -13.19
CA ALA A 307 -12.42 3.08 -13.35
C ALA A 307 -11.53 2.69 -12.17
N LEU A 308 -12.02 2.87 -10.94
CA LEU A 308 -11.30 2.51 -9.72
C LEU A 308 -11.06 1.00 -9.59
N MET A 309 -12.01 0.17 -9.98
CA MET A 309 -11.86 -1.27 -10.02
C MET A 309 -10.79 -1.68 -11.03
N ALA A 310 -10.79 -1.09 -12.23
CA ALA A 310 -9.78 -1.34 -13.25
C ALA A 310 -8.38 -0.93 -12.77
N MET A 311 -8.23 0.23 -12.12
CA MET A 311 -6.96 0.66 -11.53
C MET A 311 -6.51 -0.24 -10.38
N SER A 312 -7.45 -0.76 -9.57
CA SER A 312 -7.13 -1.73 -8.52
C SER A 312 -6.66 -3.07 -9.07
N CYS A 313 -7.18 -3.51 -10.23
CA CYS A 313 -6.64 -4.67 -10.94
C CYS A 313 -5.20 -4.42 -11.41
N THR A 314 -4.90 -3.25 -11.98
CA THR A 314 -3.53 -2.88 -12.36
C THR A 314 -2.59 -2.87 -11.16
N SER A 315 -3.03 -2.30 -10.04
CA SER A 315 -2.28 -2.32 -8.78
C SER A 315 -1.95 -3.76 -8.35
N ALA A 316 -2.94 -4.66 -8.44
CA ALA A 316 -2.72 -6.08 -8.09
C ALA A 316 -1.71 -6.77 -9.03
N LEU A 317 -1.68 -6.43 -10.32
CA LEU A 317 -0.68 -6.94 -11.26
C LEU A 317 0.74 -6.52 -10.84
N LEU A 318 0.92 -5.28 -10.40
CA LEU A 318 2.19 -4.78 -9.89
C LEU A 318 2.59 -5.49 -8.59
N TRP A 319 1.73 -5.41 -7.57
CA TRP A 319 2.09 -5.80 -6.21
C TRP A 319 1.96 -7.30 -5.92
N SER A 320 1.02 -7.98 -6.56
CA SER A 320 0.76 -9.41 -6.29
C SER A 320 1.27 -10.35 -7.37
N ILE A 321 1.71 -9.83 -8.52
CA ILE A 321 2.20 -10.66 -9.63
C ILE A 321 3.64 -10.32 -9.98
N TYR A 322 3.96 -9.05 -10.32
CA TYR A 322 5.29 -8.66 -10.72
C TYR A 322 6.31 -8.77 -9.57
N ILE A 323 6.06 -8.12 -8.42
CA ILE A 323 7.02 -8.16 -7.30
C ILE A 323 7.34 -9.59 -6.85
N PRO A 324 6.35 -10.48 -6.63
CA PRO A 324 6.65 -11.88 -6.28
C PRO A 324 7.42 -12.65 -7.35
N SER A 325 7.32 -12.28 -8.64
CA SER A 325 8.06 -12.96 -9.72
C SER A 325 9.57 -12.75 -9.64
N LEU A 326 10.00 -11.71 -8.91
CA LEU A 326 11.42 -11.35 -8.75
C LEU A 326 12.17 -12.21 -7.72
N GLY A 327 11.56 -13.25 -7.15
CA GLY A 327 12.17 -14.09 -6.11
C GLY A 327 13.55 -14.65 -6.47
N LYS A 328 13.79 -14.96 -7.76
CA LYS A 328 15.07 -15.46 -8.24
C LYS A 328 16.18 -14.40 -8.36
N THR A 329 15.83 -13.11 -8.25
CA THR A 329 16.81 -12.01 -8.41
C THR A 329 17.61 -11.73 -7.16
N GLY A 330 17.12 -12.17 -5.98
CA GLY A 330 17.66 -11.79 -4.67
C GLY A 330 17.49 -10.31 -4.31
N ARG A 331 16.70 -9.54 -5.08
CA ARG A 331 16.52 -8.09 -4.95
C ARG A 331 15.07 -7.65 -4.76
N VAL A 332 14.24 -8.56 -4.28
CA VAL A 332 12.80 -8.33 -4.11
C VAL A 332 12.53 -7.14 -3.18
N SER A 333 13.26 -7.05 -2.07
CA SER A 333 13.08 -5.99 -1.09
C SER A 333 13.52 -4.63 -1.63
N SER A 334 14.68 -4.56 -2.30
CA SER A 334 15.18 -3.32 -2.91
C SER A 334 14.24 -2.81 -4.00
N VAL A 335 13.76 -3.70 -4.88
CA VAL A 335 12.80 -3.33 -5.94
C VAL A 335 11.50 -2.81 -5.34
N ASN A 336 10.97 -3.52 -4.34
CA ASN A 336 9.76 -3.07 -3.65
C ASN A 336 9.96 -1.68 -3.03
N GLY A 337 11.08 -1.44 -2.35
CA GLY A 337 11.39 -0.15 -1.72
C GLY A 337 11.51 0.99 -2.73
N VAL A 338 12.18 0.77 -3.88
CA VAL A 338 12.31 1.78 -4.95
C VAL A 338 10.94 2.09 -5.58
N ILE A 339 10.15 1.07 -5.89
CA ILE A 339 8.80 1.25 -6.48
C ILE A 339 7.88 1.98 -5.51
N ASP A 340 7.85 1.61 -4.23
CA ASP A 340 7.06 2.28 -3.21
C ASP A 340 7.49 3.76 -3.04
N CYS A 341 8.79 4.02 -2.92
CA CYS A 341 9.30 5.38 -2.73
C CYS A 341 8.91 6.30 -3.89
N ILE A 342 9.15 5.87 -5.13
CA ILE A 342 8.80 6.64 -6.33
C ILE A 342 7.29 6.83 -6.44
N GLY A 343 6.51 5.80 -6.17
CA GLY A 343 5.05 5.87 -6.15
C GLY A 343 4.51 6.88 -5.12
N TYR A 344 5.04 6.87 -3.89
CA TYR A 344 4.63 7.84 -2.85
C TYR A 344 5.03 9.29 -3.18
N ILE A 345 6.21 9.50 -3.77
CA ILE A 345 6.62 10.84 -4.25
C ILE A 345 5.67 11.33 -5.34
N ALA A 346 5.34 10.47 -6.30
CA ALA A 346 4.40 10.80 -7.37
C ALA A 346 2.99 11.09 -6.82
N ALA A 347 2.51 10.31 -5.86
CA ALA A 347 1.23 10.51 -5.18
C ALA A 347 1.18 11.83 -4.40
N ALA A 348 2.24 12.17 -3.69
CA ALA A 348 2.33 13.41 -2.93
C ALA A 348 2.29 14.63 -3.86
N GLY A 349 3.08 14.63 -4.95
CA GLY A 349 3.05 15.67 -5.96
C GLY A 349 1.68 15.82 -6.65
N ALA A 350 1.04 14.69 -6.94
CA ALA A 350 -0.29 14.69 -7.55
C ALA A 350 -1.36 15.26 -6.62
N ASN A 351 -1.32 14.94 -5.32
CA ASN A 351 -2.28 15.49 -4.36
C ASN A 351 -2.22 17.02 -4.28
N LEU A 352 -1.00 17.60 -4.33
CA LEU A 352 -0.83 19.05 -4.40
C LEU A 352 -1.38 19.64 -5.70
N LEU A 353 -1.11 18.98 -6.82
CA LEU A 353 -1.64 19.38 -8.13
C LEU A 353 -3.17 19.36 -8.15
N PHE A 354 -3.78 18.25 -7.70
CA PHE A 354 -5.24 18.09 -7.68
C PHE A 354 -5.91 19.10 -6.74
N ALA A 355 -5.33 19.37 -5.57
CA ALA A 355 -5.84 20.40 -4.66
C ALA A 355 -5.88 21.77 -5.32
N ASN A 356 -4.79 22.17 -5.99
CA ASN A 356 -4.70 23.44 -6.69
C ASN A 356 -5.69 23.52 -7.87
N VAL A 357 -5.79 22.47 -8.67
CA VAL A 357 -6.71 22.42 -9.82
C VAL A 357 -8.17 22.50 -9.35
N MET A 358 -8.56 21.78 -8.31
CA MET A 358 -9.93 21.84 -7.78
C MET A 358 -10.31 23.21 -7.28
N SER A 359 -9.40 23.91 -6.59
CA SER A 359 -9.69 25.21 -6.01
C SER A 359 -9.74 26.34 -7.05
N ASN A 360 -8.91 26.27 -8.12
CA ASN A 360 -8.72 27.37 -9.04
C ASN A 360 -9.40 27.16 -10.41
N VAL A 361 -9.60 25.92 -10.85
CA VAL A 361 -10.07 25.58 -12.21
C VAL A 361 -11.40 24.82 -12.19
N GLY A 362 -11.59 23.94 -11.24
CA GLY A 362 -12.83 23.17 -11.07
C GLY A 362 -12.72 21.70 -11.45
N TRP A 363 -13.84 20.96 -11.22
CA TRP A 363 -13.90 19.52 -11.32
C TRP A 363 -13.72 18.95 -12.73
N ASN A 364 -14.16 19.65 -13.77
CA ASN A 364 -14.00 19.18 -15.14
C ASN A 364 -12.53 18.93 -15.50
N THR A 365 -11.64 19.80 -15.03
CA THR A 365 -10.19 19.62 -15.25
C THR A 365 -9.65 18.42 -14.48
N VAL A 366 -10.19 18.12 -13.30
CA VAL A 366 -9.83 16.90 -12.54
C VAL A 366 -10.19 15.65 -13.34
N TYR A 367 -11.38 15.59 -13.96
CA TYR A 367 -11.79 14.45 -14.80
C TYR A 367 -10.87 14.27 -16.01
N ILE A 368 -10.46 15.37 -16.65
CA ILE A 368 -9.49 15.33 -17.74
C ILE A 368 -8.14 14.77 -17.25
N LEU A 369 -7.66 15.22 -16.10
CA LEU A 369 -6.40 14.72 -15.52
C LEU A 369 -6.49 13.21 -15.19
N TRP A 370 -7.58 12.74 -14.61
CA TRP A 370 -7.78 11.32 -14.35
C TRP A 370 -7.83 10.50 -15.65
N SER A 371 -8.50 11.01 -16.70
CA SER A 371 -8.52 10.38 -18.01
C SER A 371 -7.12 10.30 -18.61
N LEU A 372 -6.36 11.40 -18.56
CA LEU A 372 -4.97 11.45 -19.05
C LEU A 372 -4.06 10.44 -18.34
N ILE A 373 -4.22 10.26 -17.04
CA ILE A 373 -3.47 9.23 -16.26
C ILE A 373 -3.75 7.84 -16.84
N GLY A 374 -5.03 7.53 -17.14
CA GLY A 374 -5.40 6.27 -17.78
C GLY A 374 -4.80 6.10 -19.17
N VAL A 375 -4.81 7.18 -19.98
CA VAL A 375 -4.23 7.20 -21.34
C VAL A 375 -2.70 7.04 -21.28
N ILE A 376 -2.02 7.72 -20.37
CA ILE A 376 -0.56 7.56 -20.17
C ILE A 376 -0.23 6.12 -19.82
N GLY A 377 -1.01 5.50 -18.91
CA GLY A 377 -0.88 4.08 -18.59
C GLY A 377 -1.04 3.18 -19.80
N LEU A 378 -2.06 3.43 -20.61
CA LEU A 378 -2.30 2.69 -21.85
C LEU A 378 -1.13 2.83 -22.83
N VAL A 379 -0.69 4.06 -23.12
CA VAL A 379 0.45 4.35 -24.01
C VAL A 379 1.71 3.64 -23.51
N THR A 380 1.98 3.67 -22.22
CA THR A 380 3.11 2.99 -21.60
C THR A 380 3.13 1.49 -21.94
N THR A 381 1.97 0.82 -22.00
CA THR A 381 1.88 -0.61 -22.38
C THR A 381 2.23 -0.91 -23.83
N PHE A 382 2.21 0.08 -24.71
CA PHE A 382 2.62 -0.08 -26.12
C PHE A 382 4.08 0.29 -26.35
N VAL A 383 4.61 1.28 -25.61
CA VAL A 383 6.00 1.73 -25.74
C VAL A 383 6.98 0.68 -25.24
N PHE A 384 6.65 0.05 -24.13
CA PHE A 384 7.49 -1.02 -23.58
C PHE A 384 7.14 -2.33 -24.25
N ASN A 385 7.91 -2.66 -25.30
CA ASN A 385 7.76 -3.87 -26.07
C ASN A 385 8.01 -5.11 -25.18
N GLN A 386 7.14 -6.13 -25.30
CA GLN A 386 7.24 -7.38 -24.59
C GLN A 386 8.50 -8.15 -25.08
N ARG A 387 9.65 -7.96 -24.44
CA ARG A 387 10.63 -9.04 -24.42
C ARG A 387 10.07 -10.12 -23.51
N LYS A 388 9.78 -11.28 -24.06
CA LYS A 388 9.33 -12.45 -23.32
C LYS A 388 10.26 -12.64 -22.14
N VAL A 389 9.74 -12.50 -20.91
CA VAL A 389 10.40 -13.08 -19.75
C VAL A 389 10.46 -14.58 -20.04
N GLN A 390 11.63 -15.06 -20.45
CA GLN A 390 11.86 -16.49 -20.57
C GLN A 390 11.69 -17.08 -19.17
N ARG A 391 10.66 -17.88 -19.05
CA ARG A 391 10.27 -18.61 -17.82
C ARG A 391 11.29 -19.66 -17.45
#